data_2c64796f92aa6cbdd3fe349efa1b8ce1
#
_entry.id   2c64796f92aa6cbdd3fe349efa1b8ce1
#
_cell.length_a   1.000
_cell.length_b   1.000
_cell.length_c   1.000
_cell.angle_alpha   90.00
_cell.angle_beta   90.00
_cell.angle_gamma   90.00
#
_symmetry.space_group_name_H-M   'P 1'
#
loop_
_entity.id
_entity.type
_entity.pdbx_description
1 polymer ?
#
loop_
_entity_poly.entity_id
_entity_poly.type
_entity_poly.pdbx_seq_one_letter_code
_entity_poly.pdbx_strand_id
1 'polypeptide(L)'
;MSKNKGKSRPAYHQTYEVIRDRILNGDIPGGTKIVEEKLAAELGYSRTPIRESLRQLGYEGLIVNKKVVQPTEKDLRDLFQVRILLEGFSARSAATYLPEEDLISLSECIKIGREGTTDEIMSANERFHEIIVHSTGNSMMIDTINRMQSIIYLFRKTVVLYSRPRLIDEHEEIYE
;
A
#
# COMPACT_ATOMS: atom_id res chain seq x y z
N MET A 1 32.93 27.46 -10.30
CA MET A 1 32.49 26.41 -9.33
C MET A 1 30.99 26.54 -9.14
N SER A 2 30.22 25.81 -9.94
CA SER A 2 28.75 25.84 -9.86
C SER A 2 28.30 24.80 -8.82
N LYS A 3 27.72 25.26 -7.72
CA LYS A 3 27.12 24.38 -6.69
C LYS A 3 25.86 23.76 -7.26
N ASN A 4 25.94 22.48 -7.57
CA ASN A 4 24.81 21.64 -7.89
C ASN A 4 23.90 21.55 -6.65
N LYS A 5 22.90 22.44 -6.53
CA LYS A 5 21.83 22.33 -5.53
C LYS A 5 20.99 21.14 -5.95
N GLY A 6 21.20 19.99 -5.32
CA GLY A 6 20.29 18.87 -5.41
C GLY A 6 18.86 19.40 -5.18
N LYS A 7 17.94 19.15 -6.12
CA LYS A 7 16.51 19.48 -5.98
C LYS A 7 15.99 18.77 -4.74
N SER A 8 15.83 19.49 -3.63
CA SER A 8 15.11 18.95 -2.47
C SER A 8 13.70 18.57 -2.94
N ARG A 9 13.25 17.37 -2.57
CA ARG A 9 11.87 16.94 -2.84
C ARG A 9 10.91 18.02 -2.35
N PRO A 10 9.82 18.32 -3.08
CA PRO A 10 8.82 19.29 -2.64
C PRO A 10 8.35 19.01 -1.21
N ALA A 11 8.12 20.03 -0.41
CA ALA A 11 7.71 19.90 0.99
C ALA A 11 6.46 19.01 1.17
N TYR A 12 5.54 19.05 0.20
CA TYR A 12 4.39 18.17 0.15
C TYR A 12 4.77 16.68 0.16
N HIS A 13 5.70 16.24 -0.68
CA HIS A 13 6.11 14.83 -0.71
C HIS A 13 6.74 14.39 0.61
N GLN A 14 7.58 15.25 1.19
CA GLN A 14 8.21 14.94 2.48
C GLN A 14 7.19 14.81 3.60
N THR A 15 6.23 15.75 3.69
CA THR A 15 5.18 15.71 4.72
C THR A 15 4.23 14.54 4.50
N TYR A 16 3.91 14.20 3.27
CA TYR A 16 3.09 13.04 2.93
C TYR A 16 3.75 11.74 3.38
N GLU A 17 5.00 11.50 2.97
CA GLU A 17 5.76 10.29 3.37
C GLU A 17 5.83 10.16 4.89
N VAL A 18 6.24 11.22 5.59
CA VAL A 18 6.37 11.20 7.06
C VAL A 18 5.03 10.92 7.75
N ILE A 19 3.94 11.56 7.33
CA ILE A 19 2.63 11.36 7.98
C ILE A 19 2.11 9.96 7.66
N ARG A 20 2.25 9.50 6.42
CA ARG A 20 1.87 8.16 6.00
C ARG A 20 2.59 7.09 6.81
N ASP A 21 3.90 7.18 6.92
CA ASP A 21 4.71 6.23 7.67
C ASP A 21 4.35 6.21 9.16
N ARG A 22 4.11 7.36 9.77
CA ARG A 22 3.66 7.45 11.16
C ARG A 22 2.28 6.82 11.39
N ILE A 23 1.37 6.94 10.43
CA ILE A 23 0.07 6.25 10.48
C ILE A 23 0.27 4.74 10.33
N LEU A 24 1.01 4.32 9.31
CA LEU A 24 1.22 2.91 9.03
C LEU A 24 2.05 2.20 10.11
N ASN A 25 2.97 2.91 10.76
CA ASN A 25 3.75 2.37 11.88
C ASN A 25 3.02 2.38 13.22
N GLY A 26 1.84 3.05 13.29
CA GLY A 26 1.06 3.15 14.52
C GLY A 26 1.49 4.29 15.45
N ASP A 27 2.48 5.12 15.06
CA ASP A 27 2.89 6.32 15.81
C ASP A 27 1.74 7.33 15.91
N ILE A 28 0.86 7.35 14.90
CA ILE A 28 -0.44 8.01 14.95
C ILE A 28 -1.51 6.91 14.93
N PRO A 29 -2.03 6.50 16.10
CA PRO A 29 -2.94 5.36 16.21
C PRO A 29 -4.25 5.54 15.46
N GLY A 30 -4.87 4.44 15.03
CA GLY A 30 -6.22 4.41 14.49
C GLY A 30 -7.22 5.11 15.42
N GLY A 31 -8.18 5.84 14.85
CA GLY A 31 -9.15 6.65 15.58
C GLY A 31 -8.65 8.04 16.01
N THR A 32 -7.32 8.30 15.92
CA THR A 32 -6.74 9.60 16.30
C THR A 32 -7.31 10.72 15.43
N LYS A 33 -7.83 11.77 16.06
CA LYS A 33 -8.27 12.98 15.36
C LYS A 33 -7.06 13.80 14.91
N ILE A 34 -6.99 14.09 13.62
CA ILE A 34 -5.94 14.90 13.00
C ILE A 34 -6.29 16.38 13.13
N VAL A 35 -5.35 17.15 13.67
CA VAL A 35 -5.42 18.62 13.77
C VAL A 35 -4.26 19.21 12.98
N GLU A 36 -4.57 19.88 11.87
CA GLU A 36 -3.59 20.42 10.92
C GLU A 36 -2.52 21.30 11.59
N GLU A 37 -2.94 22.22 12.46
CA GLU A 37 -2.06 23.14 13.18
C GLU A 37 -1.05 22.42 14.09
N LYS A 38 -1.55 21.41 14.82
CA LYS A 38 -0.71 20.62 15.72
C LYS A 38 0.34 19.84 14.91
N LEU A 39 -0.09 19.20 13.84
CA LEU A 39 0.79 18.41 12.99
C LEU A 39 1.83 19.28 12.26
N ALA A 40 1.42 20.47 11.80
CA ALA A 40 2.31 21.45 11.17
C ALA A 40 3.40 21.92 12.14
N ALA A 41 3.02 22.25 13.38
CA ALA A 41 3.95 22.68 14.43
C ALA A 41 4.93 21.53 14.80
N GLU A 42 4.42 20.32 14.93
CA GLU A 42 5.21 19.14 15.31
C GLU A 42 6.24 18.76 14.24
N LEU A 43 5.86 18.84 12.96
CA LEU A 43 6.73 18.47 11.84
C LEU A 43 7.59 19.62 11.32
N GLY A 44 7.39 20.86 11.82
CA GLY A 44 8.15 22.03 11.41
C GLY A 44 7.83 22.52 9.99
N TYR A 45 6.63 22.24 9.49
CA TYR A 45 6.18 22.67 8.15
C TYR A 45 5.05 23.70 8.25
N SER A 46 4.84 24.44 7.15
CA SER A 46 3.65 25.31 7.04
C SER A 46 2.39 24.45 6.85
N ARG A 47 1.21 25.07 7.08
CA ARG A 47 -0.09 24.36 6.97
C ARG A 47 -0.42 23.86 5.57
N THR A 48 0.08 24.52 4.51
CA THR A 48 -0.24 24.17 3.12
C THR A 48 0.22 22.75 2.76
N PRO A 49 1.51 22.36 2.84
CA PRO A 49 1.94 21.00 2.54
C PRO A 49 1.28 19.95 3.45
N ILE A 50 1.02 20.28 4.71
CA ILE A 50 0.30 19.37 5.62
C ILE A 50 -1.13 19.11 5.11
N ARG A 51 -1.87 20.15 4.75
CA ARG A 51 -3.25 20.01 4.24
C ARG A 51 -3.30 19.19 2.94
N GLU A 52 -2.35 19.42 2.04
CA GLU A 52 -2.26 18.65 0.80
C GLU A 52 -1.97 17.18 1.08
N SER A 53 -1.04 16.89 1.99
CA SER A 53 -0.72 15.52 2.43
C SER A 53 -1.93 14.84 3.07
N LEU A 54 -2.64 15.53 3.95
CA LEU A 54 -3.84 14.98 4.60
C LEU A 54 -4.98 14.72 3.61
N ARG A 55 -5.10 15.56 2.57
CA ARG A 55 -6.06 15.33 1.48
C ARG A 55 -5.72 14.07 0.70
N GLN A 56 -4.44 13.87 0.38
CA GLN A 56 -3.97 12.68 -0.33
C GLN A 56 -4.20 11.42 0.52
N LEU A 57 -3.85 11.45 1.81
CA LEU A 57 -4.10 10.34 2.74
C LEU A 57 -5.60 10.06 2.93
N GLY A 58 -6.43 11.09 2.82
CA GLY A 58 -7.89 10.94 2.77
C GLY A 58 -8.37 10.25 1.50
N TYR A 59 -7.80 10.58 0.34
CA TYR A 59 -8.08 9.91 -0.92
C TYR A 59 -7.68 8.43 -0.88
N GLU A 60 -6.58 8.10 -0.23
CA GLU A 60 -6.10 6.73 -0.02
C GLU A 60 -6.91 5.95 1.04
N GLY A 61 -7.84 6.60 1.72
CA GLY A 61 -8.68 5.98 2.75
C GLY A 61 -8.00 5.82 4.11
N LEU A 62 -6.78 6.32 4.31
CA LEU A 62 -6.09 6.29 5.60
C LEU A 62 -6.63 7.32 6.61
N ILE A 63 -7.27 8.37 6.12
CA ILE A 63 -7.93 9.40 6.93
C ILE A 63 -9.37 9.57 6.46
N VAL A 64 -10.32 9.37 7.36
CA VAL A 64 -11.76 9.57 7.12
C VAL A 64 -12.33 10.48 8.20
N ASN A 65 -13.08 11.51 7.80
CA ASN A 65 -13.67 12.48 8.72
C ASN A 65 -12.65 13.10 9.71
N LYS A 66 -11.46 13.42 9.19
CA LYS A 66 -10.32 13.97 9.97
C LYS A 66 -9.83 13.04 11.09
N LYS A 67 -10.03 11.75 10.98
CA LYS A 67 -9.49 10.74 11.88
C LYS A 67 -8.73 9.70 11.09
N VAL A 68 -7.66 9.18 11.68
CA VAL A 68 -6.98 7.98 11.16
C VAL A 68 -7.96 6.82 11.17
N VAL A 69 -8.04 6.10 10.08
CA VAL A 69 -8.89 4.91 9.95
C VAL A 69 -8.49 3.86 10.98
N GLN A 70 -9.48 3.20 11.55
CA GLN A 70 -9.32 2.06 12.43
C GLN A 70 -10.20 0.92 11.91
N PRO A 71 -9.67 0.09 11.00
CA PRO A 71 -10.46 -0.97 10.38
C PRO A 71 -10.87 -2.02 11.41
N THR A 72 -12.10 -2.50 11.28
CA THR A 72 -12.63 -3.64 12.06
C THR A 72 -12.41 -4.94 11.28
N GLU A 73 -12.56 -6.08 11.95
CA GLU A 73 -12.55 -7.38 11.27
C GLU A 73 -13.65 -7.50 10.20
N LYS A 74 -14.78 -6.83 10.42
CA LYS A 74 -15.84 -6.79 9.41
C LYS A 74 -15.40 -6.03 8.18
N ASP A 75 -14.79 -4.85 8.35
CA ASP A 75 -14.29 -4.05 7.23
C ASP A 75 -13.28 -4.82 6.39
N LEU A 76 -12.43 -5.62 7.05
CA LEU A 76 -11.49 -6.50 6.34
C LEU A 76 -12.20 -7.61 5.56
N ARG A 77 -13.15 -8.31 6.17
CA ARG A 77 -13.91 -9.34 5.44
C ARG A 77 -14.58 -8.78 4.21
N ASP A 78 -15.25 -7.63 4.35
CA ASP A 78 -15.93 -6.95 3.25
C ASP A 78 -14.93 -6.54 2.16
N LEU A 79 -13.76 -6.02 2.57
CA LEU A 79 -12.67 -5.63 1.66
C LEU A 79 -12.11 -6.85 0.90
N PHE A 80 -11.83 -7.96 1.58
CA PHE A 80 -11.33 -9.16 0.93
C PHE A 80 -12.33 -9.78 -0.06
N GLN A 81 -13.65 -9.69 0.19
CA GLN A 81 -14.66 -10.13 -0.77
C GLN A 81 -14.56 -9.35 -2.09
N VAL A 82 -14.41 -8.01 -2.02
CA VAL A 82 -14.23 -7.19 -3.23
C VAL A 82 -12.89 -7.48 -3.89
N ARG A 83 -11.84 -7.64 -3.10
CA ARG A 83 -10.48 -7.91 -3.58
C ARG A 83 -10.42 -9.22 -4.38
N ILE A 84 -11.05 -10.30 -3.88
CA ILE A 84 -11.12 -11.59 -4.59
C ILE A 84 -11.74 -11.43 -5.99
N LEU A 85 -12.79 -10.63 -6.14
CA LEU A 85 -13.42 -10.38 -7.42
C LEU A 85 -12.50 -9.63 -8.39
N LEU A 86 -11.85 -8.56 -7.90
CA LEU A 86 -10.97 -7.73 -8.71
C LEU A 86 -9.67 -8.46 -9.08
N GLU A 87 -9.01 -9.10 -8.12
CA GLU A 87 -7.77 -9.83 -8.38
C GLU A 87 -8.00 -11.10 -9.20
N GLY A 88 -9.11 -11.79 -9.00
CA GLY A 88 -9.48 -12.94 -9.83
C GLY A 88 -9.75 -12.55 -11.30
N PHE A 89 -10.32 -11.36 -11.54
CA PHE A 89 -10.43 -10.82 -12.90
C PHE A 89 -9.05 -10.46 -13.46
N SER A 90 -8.20 -9.81 -12.64
CA SER A 90 -6.84 -9.41 -13.03
C SER A 90 -5.98 -10.61 -13.40
N ALA A 91 -6.02 -11.68 -12.62
CA ALA A 91 -5.29 -12.92 -12.90
C ALA A 91 -5.72 -13.56 -14.21
N ARG A 92 -7.03 -13.63 -14.48
CA ARG A 92 -7.53 -14.12 -15.78
C ARG A 92 -7.09 -13.27 -16.95
N SER A 93 -7.01 -11.96 -16.78
CA SER A 93 -6.50 -11.03 -17.79
C SER A 93 -5.01 -11.24 -18.03
N ALA A 94 -4.24 -11.32 -16.96
CA ALA A 94 -2.79 -11.54 -16.98
C ALA A 94 -2.42 -12.84 -17.70
N ALA A 95 -3.12 -13.93 -17.44
CA ALA A 95 -2.91 -15.23 -18.08
C ALA A 95 -3.02 -15.17 -19.63
N THR A 96 -3.61 -14.13 -20.17
CA THR A 96 -3.77 -13.98 -21.63
C THR A 96 -2.70 -13.08 -22.27
N TYR A 97 -2.22 -12.05 -21.55
CA TYR A 97 -1.43 -10.97 -22.16
C TYR A 97 -0.25 -10.47 -21.28
N LEU A 98 0.20 -11.24 -20.30
CA LEU A 98 1.31 -10.79 -19.46
C LEU A 98 2.62 -10.79 -20.25
N PRO A 99 3.38 -9.67 -20.29
CA PRO A 99 4.70 -9.61 -20.91
C PRO A 99 5.69 -10.58 -20.26
N GLU A 100 6.67 -11.08 -21.04
CA GLU A 100 7.70 -12.00 -20.52
C GLU A 100 8.51 -11.40 -19.37
N GLU A 101 8.79 -10.10 -19.40
CA GLU A 101 9.48 -9.37 -18.32
C GLU A 101 8.70 -9.39 -17.00
N ASP A 102 7.37 -9.34 -17.08
CA ASP A 102 6.49 -9.43 -15.92
C ASP A 102 6.41 -10.87 -15.39
N LEU A 103 6.41 -11.88 -16.26
CA LEU A 103 6.51 -13.29 -15.86
C LEU A 103 7.81 -13.56 -15.10
N ILE A 104 8.94 -13.02 -15.58
CA ILE A 104 10.23 -13.11 -14.87
C ILE A 104 10.12 -12.46 -13.49
N SER A 105 9.51 -11.25 -13.41
CA SER A 105 9.32 -10.54 -12.15
C SER A 105 8.42 -11.30 -11.17
N LEU A 106 7.37 -11.97 -11.64
CA LEU A 106 6.51 -12.84 -10.82
C LEU A 106 7.30 -14.03 -10.25
N SER A 107 8.12 -14.70 -11.11
CA SER A 107 8.99 -15.80 -10.68
C SER A 107 9.99 -15.35 -9.61
N GLU A 108 10.57 -14.16 -9.75
CA GLU A 108 11.45 -13.59 -8.72
C GLU A 108 10.71 -13.34 -7.40
N CYS A 109 9.47 -12.83 -7.45
CA CYS A 109 8.65 -12.64 -6.25
C CYS A 109 8.39 -13.98 -5.53
N ILE A 110 8.12 -15.07 -6.25
CA ILE A 110 7.94 -16.41 -5.67
C ILE A 110 9.22 -16.86 -5.00
N LYS A 111 10.37 -16.72 -5.66
CA LYS A 111 11.69 -17.09 -5.10
C LYS A 111 11.99 -16.32 -3.80
N ILE A 112 11.80 -15.00 -3.79
CA ILE A 112 11.96 -14.18 -2.58
C ILE A 112 10.98 -14.63 -1.49
N GLY A 113 9.75 -14.96 -1.87
CA GLY A 113 8.72 -15.47 -0.96
C GLY A 113 9.12 -16.77 -0.24
N ARG A 114 9.96 -17.61 -0.84
CA ARG A 114 10.46 -18.86 -0.25
C ARG A 114 11.71 -18.68 0.63
N GLU A 115 12.59 -17.77 0.24
CA GLU A 115 13.95 -17.68 0.78
C GLU A 115 14.23 -16.37 1.52
N GLY A 116 13.37 -15.37 1.39
CA GLY A 116 13.58 -14.01 1.91
C GLY A 116 13.34 -13.86 3.41
N THR A 117 13.77 -12.73 3.93
CA THR A 117 13.38 -12.24 5.26
C THR A 117 11.91 -11.85 5.29
N THR A 118 11.33 -11.69 6.47
CA THR A 118 9.91 -11.30 6.62
C THR A 118 9.56 -10.03 5.83
N ASP A 119 10.43 -9.02 5.84
CA ASP A 119 10.20 -7.76 5.13
C ASP A 119 10.29 -7.95 3.60
N GLU A 120 11.24 -8.75 3.12
CA GLU A 120 11.38 -9.09 1.71
C GLU A 120 10.19 -9.90 1.21
N ILE A 121 9.73 -10.89 1.98
CA ILE A 121 8.54 -11.69 1.67
C ILE A 121 7.30 -10.79 1.55
N MET A 122 7.11 -9.84 2.49
CA MET A 122 5.99 -8.90 2.44
C MET A 122 6.04 -8.02 1.20
N SER A 123 7.21 -7.49 0.86
CA SER A 123 7.43 -6.66 -0.33
C SER A 123 7.23 -7.44 -1.63
N ALA A 124 7.73 -8.68 -1.68
CA ALA A 124 7.54 -9.56 -2.84
C ALA A 124 6.07 -9.95 -3.03
N ASN A 125 5.34 -10.23 -1.94
CA ASN A 125 3.91 -10.48 -2.01
C ASN A 125 3.13 -9.28 -2.56
N GLU A 126 3.45 -8.06 -2.11
CA GLU A 126 2.81 -6.84 -2.60
C GLU A 126 3.10 -6.64 -4.09
N ARG A 127 4.36 -6.77 -4.50
CA ARG A 127 4.77 -6.65 -5.89
C ARG A 127 4.13 -7.72 -6.81
N PHE A 128 3.99 -8.95 -6.35
CA PHE A 128 3.34 -10.03 -7.10
C PHE A 128 1.90 -9.64 -7.49
N HIS A 129 1.10 -9.20 -6.52
CA HIS A 129 -0.26 -8.76 -6.77
C HIS A 129 -0.30 -7.49 -7.64
N GLU A 130 0.62 -6.55 -7.43
CA GLU A 130 0.72 -5.32 -8.21
C GLU A 130 0.94 -5.59 -9.71
N ILE A 131 1.87 -6.49 -10.07
CA ILE A 131 2.15 -6.87 -11.45
C ILE A 131 0.86 -7.39 -12.12
N ILE A 132 0.17 -8.33 -11.47
CA ILE A 132 -1.06 -8.94 -12.00
C ILE A 132 -2.15 -7.88 -12.20
N VAL A 133 -2.33 -6.98 -11.24
CA VAL A 133 -3.35 -5.93 -11.33
C VAL A 133 -3.01 -4.91 -12.41
N HIS A 134 -1.76 -4.50 -12.53
CA HIS A 134 -1.31 -3.54 -13.53
C HIS A 134 -1.42 -4.08 -14.96
N SER A 135 -1.29 -5.40 -15.17
CA SER A 135 -1.46 -6.03 -16.49
C SER A 135 -2.83 -5.77 -17.13
N THR A 136 -3.85 -5.46 -16.31
CA THR A 136 -5.19 -5.14 -16.81
C THR A 136 -5.26 -3.80 -17.55
N GLY A 137 -4.30 -2.88 -17.33
CA GLY A 137 -4.34 -1.50 -17.82
C GLY A 137 -5.55 -0.68 -17.30
N ASN A 138 -6.34 -1.21 -16.38
CA ASN A 138 -7.52 -0.56 -15.84
C ASN A 138 -7.17 0.33 -14.64
N SER A 139 -7.00 1.63 -14.87
CA SER A 139 -6.61 2.59 -13.82
C SER A 139 -7.57 2.62 -12.63
N MET A 140 -8.88 2.50 -12.86
CA MET A 140 -9.88 2.47 -11.77
C MET A 140 -9.71 1.24 -10.86
N MET A 141 -9.36 0.10 -11.45
CA MET A 141 -9.11 -1.14 -10.72
C MET A 141 -7.81 -1.02 -9.92
N ILE A 142 -6.74 -0.54 -10.55
CA ILE A 142 -5.44 -0.28 -9.92
C ILE A 142 -5.60 0.65 -8.71
N ASP A 143 -6.25 1.80 -8.89
CA ASP A 143 -6.47 2.77 -7.80
C ASP A 143 -7.31 2.19 -6.66
N THR A 144 -8.31 1.35 -6.99
CA THR A 144 -9.17 0.72 -6.00
C THR A 144 -8.40 -0.29 -5.16
N ILE A 145 -7.60 -1.15 -5.79
CA ILE A 145 -6.79 -2.17 -5.11
C ILE A 145 -5.69 -1.51 -4.27
N ASN A 146 -5.04 -0.47 -4.77
CA ASN A 146 -4.02 0.27 -4.01
C ASN A 146 -4.59 0.88 -2.72
N ARG A 147 -5.80 1.43 -2.76
CA ARG A 147 -6.49 1.90 -1.55
C ARG A 147 -6.80 0.78 -0.56
N MET A 148 -7.26 -0.36 -1.06
CA MET A 148 -7.50 -1.54 -0.23
C MET A 148 -6.20 -2.04 0.43
N GLN A 149 -5.10 -2.05 -0.30
CA GLN A 149 -3.78 -2.46 0.20
C GLN A 149 -3.32 -1.60 1.39
N SER A 150 -3.50 -0.28 1.31
CA SER A 150 -3.16 0.63 2.42
C SER A 150 -3.95 0.30 3.70
N ILE A 151 -5.24 -0.02 3.57
CA ILE A 151 -6.09 -0.42 4.70
C ILE A 151 -5.66 -1.78 5.27
N ILE A 152 -5.34 -2.74 4.41
CA ILE A 152 -4.83 -4.06 4.83
C ILE A 152 -3.52 -3.90 5.58
N TYR A 153 -2.61 -3.07 5.08
CA TYR A 153 -1.33 -2.81 5.72
C TYR A 153 -1.51 -2.22 7.12
N LEU A 154 -2.38 -1.22 7.26
CA LEU A 154 -2.71 -0.63 8.56
C LEU A 154 -3.27 -1.66 9.54
N PHE A 155 -4.15 -2.54 9.08
CA PHE A 155 -4.69 -3.61 9.91
C PHE A 155 -3.62 -4.64 10.31
N ARG A 156 -2.75 -5.02 9.39
CA ARG A 156 -1.65 -5.97 9.66
C ARG A 156 -0.75 -5.53 10.80
N LYS A 157 -0.53 -4.24 10.98
CA LYS A 157 0.28 -3.69 12.08
C LYS A 157 -0.47 -3.66 13.42
N THR A 158 -1.80 -3.63 13.42
CA THR A 158 -2.63 -3.57 14.64
C THR A 158 -3.01 -4.94 15.17
N VAL A 159 -2.95 -5.99 14.35
CA VAL A 159 -3.25 -7.36 14.73
C VAL A 159 -2.02 -8.21 14.44
N VAL A 160 -1.51 -8.90 15.46
CA VAL A 160 -0.39 -9.84 15.30
C VAL A 160 -0.76 -10.87 14.23
N LEU A 161 -0.13 -10.75 13.07
CA LEU A 161 -0.59 -11.45 11.87
C LEU A 161 0.13 -12.74 11.62
N TYR A 162 -0.71 -13.69 11.58
CA TYR A 162 -0.82 -14.84 10.71
C TYR A 162 0.43 -15.17 9.90
N SER A 163 1.12 -16.17 10.37
CA SER A 163 1.77 -17.09 9.46
C SER A 163 0.72 -17.62 8.46
N ARG A 164 0.83 -17.28 7.17
CA ARG A 164 0.09 -17.93 6.08
C ARG A 164 1.06 -18.90 5.41
N PRO A 165 1.20 -20.13 5.92
CA PRO A 165 2.23 -21.07 5.45
C PRO A 165 2.07 -21.47 3.98
N ARG A 166 0.87 -21.29 3.41
CA ARG A 166 0.57 -21.60 2.01
C ARG A 166 0.60 -20.38 1.06
N LEU A 167 0.93 -19.19 1.56
CA LEU A 167 0.88 -17.98 0.74
C LEU A 167 1.70 -18.11 -0.56
N ILE A 168 2.89 -18.68 -0.46
CA ILE A 168 3.79 -18.82 -1.62
C ILE A 168 3.33 -19.95 -2.54
N ASP A 169 2.79 -21.02 -2.00
CA ASP A 169 2.22 -22.11 -2.79
C ASP A 169 1.02 -21.59 -3.60
N GLU A 170 0.16 -20.74 -3.00
CA GLU A 170 -0.93 -20.07 -3.68
C GLU A 170 -0.45 -19.13 -4.81
N HIS A 171 0.67 -18.44 -4.64
CA HIS A 171 1.27 -17.62 -5.69
C HIS A 171 1.83 -18.46 -6.85
N GLU A 172 2.45 -19.59 -6.54
CA GLU A 172 2.96 -20.53 -7.53
C GLU A 172 1.82 -21.13 -8.39
N GLU A 173 0.71 -21.54 -7.74
CA GLU A 173 -0.51 -21.98 -8.42
C GLU A 173 -1.13 -20.93 -9.36
N ILE A 174 -0.98 -19.64 -9.06
CA ILE A 174 -1.43 -18.55 -9.94
C ILE A 174 -0.47 -18.34 -11.12
N TYR A 175 0.84 -18.55 -10.90
CA TYR A 175 1.88 -18.33 -11.89
C TYR A 175 1.89 -19.43 -12.97
N GLU A 176 1.64 -20.71 -12.60
CA GLU A 176 1.55 -21.86 -13.49
C GLU A 176 0.34 -21.79 -14.46
#